data_e8e64b775e4ae9f9a6bc9a8a538f0d14
#
_entry.id   e8e64b775e4ae9f9a6bc9a8a538f0d14
#
_cell.length_a   1.000
_cell.length_b   1.000
_cell.length_c   1.000
_cell.angle_alpha   90.00
_cell.angle_beta   90.00
_cell.angle_gamma   90.00
#
_symmetry.space_group_name_H-M   'P 1'
#
loop_
_entity.id
_entity.type
_entity.pdbx_description
1 polymer ?
#
loop_
_entity_poly.entity_id
_entity_poly.type
_entity_poly.pdbx_seq_one_letter_code
_entity_poly.pdbx_strand_id
1 'polypeptide(L)'
;GATVSGLNLEAKAIFSPRLQVQLGATWQQSRYKQPEHWSENPDIPPVRRMFRTPDVYGYITATYKPIRNLSIAFSGTYTGSMLVQHMEGSGTPVDKTVKSPQFFDAGIKLSYEIKVFNTCCIEPSIGITNLFNSYQDDFDSGYLRDSGYIYGPSTPRSLTASVKVHL
;
A
#
# COMPACT_ATOMS: atom_id res chain seq x y z
N GLY A 1 18.29 -21.06 0.41
CA GLY A 1 16.85 -21.35 0.44
C GLY A 1 16.15 -20.58 1.55
N ALA A 2 14.82 -20.48 1.48
CA ALA A 2 14.00 -19.74 2.43
C ALA A 2 12.78 -20.56 2.86
N THR A 3 12.17 -20.15 3.95
CA THR A 3 10.90 -20.71 4.46
C THR A 3 9.95 -19.54 4.72
N VAL A 4 8.71 -19.67 4.26
CA VAL A 4 7.62 -18.74 4.53
C VAL A 4 6.50 -19.55 5.17
N SER A 5 5.97 -19.06 6.29
CA SER A 5 4.82 -19.62 6.99
C SER A 5 3.92 -18.49 7.46
N GLY A 6 2.61 -18.70 7.46
CA GLY A 6 1.71 -17.63 7.86
C GLY A 6 0.25 -18.04 7.82
N LEU A 7 -0.59 -17.08 8.15
CA LEU A 7 -2.04 -17.16 8.12
C LEU A 7 -2.58 -15.99 7.28
N ASN A 8 -3.47 -16.30 6.35
CA ASN A 8 -4.25 -15.32 5.61
C ASN A 8 -5.72 -15.44 5.98
N LEU A 9 -6.35 -14.32 6.28
CA LEU A 9 -7.76 -14.21 6.57
C LEU A 9 -8.41 -13.23 5.60
N GLU A 10 -9.51 -13.63 4.99
CA GLU A 10 -10.32 -12.75 4.15
C GLU A 10 -11.78 -12.85 4.59
N ALA A 11 -12.46 -11.72 4.64
CA ALA A 11 -13.87 -11.64 4.95
C ALA A 11 -14.57 -10.62 4.06
N LYS A 12 -15.76 -10.98 3.60
CA LYS A 12 -16.65 -10.09 2.87
C LYS A 12 -18.01 -10.13 3.53
N ALA A 13 -18.54 -8.96 3.89
CA ALA A 13 -19.83 -8.82 4.52
C ALA A 13 -20.69 -7.82 3.76
N ILE A 14 -21.94 -8.19 3.54
CA ILE A 14 -22.99 -7.31 3.01
C ILE A 14 -23.97 -7.08 4.17
N PHE A 15 -23.74 -5.99 4.91
CA PHE A 15 -24.59 -5.66 6.07
C PHE A 15 -25.98 -5.19 5.67
N SER A 16 -26.09 -4.63 4.48
CA SER A 16 -27.35 -4.21 3.88
C SER A 16 -27.18 -4.00 2.37
N PRO A 17 -28.25 -3.81 1.60
CA PRO A 17 -28.13 -3.41 0.18
C PRO A 17 -27.34 -2.13 -0.03
N ARG A 18 -27.11 -1.37 1.05
CA ARG A 18 -26.41 -0.07 1.01
C ARG A 18 -24.98 -0.12 1.54
N LEU A 19 -24.59 -1.17 2.30
CA LEU A 19 -23.28 -1.25 2.94
C LEU A 19 -22.63 -2.61 2.69
N GLN A 20 -21.51 -2.57 1.99
CA GLN A 20 -20.64 -3.72 1.74
C GLN A 20 -19.25 -3.41 2.27
N VAL A 21 -18.65 -4.37 2.94
CA VAL A 21 -17.28 -4.28 3.47
C VAL A 21 -16.53 -5.56 3.09
N GLN A 22 -15.29 -5.39 2.69
CA GLN A 22 -14.34 -6.49 2.49
C GLN A 22 -13.04 -6.15 3.22
N LEU A 23 -12.45 -7.13 3.85
CA LEU A 23 -11.16 -7.00 4.52
C LEU A 23 -10.33 -8.25 4.30
N GLY A 24 -9.03 -8.05 4.28
CA GLY A 24 -8.03 -9.13 4.24
C GLY A 24 -6.87 -8.77 5.14
N ALA A 25 -6.34 -9.76 5.84
CA ALA A 25 -5.16 -9.60 6.69
C ALA A 25 -4.28 -10.83 6.57
N THR A 26 -2.98 -10.59 6.44
CA THR A 26 -1.96 -11.63 6.41
C THR A 26 -0.99 -11.41 7.54
N TRP A 27 -0.74 -12.45 8.28
CA TRP A 27 0.36 -12.55 9.21
C TRP A 27 1.30 -13.67 8.77
N GLN A 28 2.56 -13.35 8.56
CA GLN A 28 3.54 -14.30 8.04
C GLN A 28 4.90 -14.13 8.71
N GLN A 29 5.71 -15.17 8.62
CA GLN A 29 7.12 -15.15 8.97
C GLN A 29 7.92 -15.68 7.78
N SER A 30 8.82 -14.86 7.27
CA SER A 30 9.66 -15.16 6.10
C SER A 30 11.12 -15.12 6.50
N ARG A 31 11.81 -16.27 6.42
CA ARG A 31 13.19 -16.40 6.90
C ARG A 31 14.06 -17.19 5.93
N TYR A 32 15.29 -16.76 5.75
CA TYR A 32 16.33 -17.56 5.11
C TYR A 32 16.69 -18.74 5.99
N LYS A 33 16.90 -19.93 5.40
CA LYS A 33 17.35 -21.14 6.11
C LYS A 33 18.75 -20.94 6.72
N GLN A 34 19.61 -20.25 5.98
CA GLN A 34 20.91 -19.78 6.46
C GLN A 34 20.94 -18.26 6.42
N PRO A 35 21.70 -17.59 7.31
CA PRO A 35 21.85 -16.14 7.24
C PRO A 35 22.34 -15.72 5.88
N GLU A 36 21.72 -14.69 5.30
CA GLU A 36 22.03 -14.14 3.97
C GLU A 36 23.05 -13.00 4.11
N HIS A 37 24.19 -13.16 3.47
CA HIS A 37 25.19 -12.11 3.29
C HIS A 37 24.84 -11.38 1.99
N TRP A 38 24.18 -10.27 2.08
CA TRP A 38 23.66 -9.52 0.93
C TRP A 38 24.60 -8.41 0.45
N SER A 39 25.56 -8.00 1.30
CA SER A 39 26.59 -7.01 1.01
C SER A 39 27.97 -7.66 0.93
N GLU A 40 28.84 -7.13 0.10
CA GLU A 40 30.25 -7.51 0.05
C GLU A 40 31.05 -6.91 1.21
N ASN A 41 30.49 -5.93 1.92
CA ASN A 41 31.12 -5.32 3.08
C ASN A 41 31.03 -6.26 4.29
N PRO A 42 32.16 -6.73 4.84
CA PRO A 42 32.19 -7.68 5.98
C PRO A 42 31.63 -7.09 7.27
N ASP A 43 31.55 -5.78 7.41
CA ASP A 43 30.99 -5.10 8.59
C ASP A 43 29.45 -5.16 8.63
N ILE A 44 28.81 -5.55 7.51
CA ILE A 44 27.36 -5.68 7.43
C ILE A 44 26.96 -7.08 7.92
N PRO A 45 26.24 -7.20 9.04
CA PRO A 45 25.86 -8.49 9.56
C PRO A 45 24.88 -9.22 8.65
N PRO A 46 25.01 -10.55 8.50
CA PRO A 46 24.07 -11.33 7.73
C PRO A 46 22.68 -11.34 8.37
N VAL A 47 21.63 -11.43 7.57
CA VAL A 47 20.25 -11.40 8.02
C VAL A 47 19.55 -12.73 7.79
N ARG A 48 18.64 -13.10 8.68
CA ARG A 48 17.75 -14.26 8.51
C ARG A 48 16.36 -13.89 8.05
N ARG A 49 15.89 -12.67 8.36
CA ARG A 49 14.60 -12.18 7.89
C ARG A 49 14.71 -11.80 6.42
N MET A 50 13.77 -12.26 5.61
CA MET A 50 13.77 -11.90 4.19
C MET A 50 13.53 -10.40 4.00
N PHE A 51 14.24 -9.84 3.05
CA PHE A 51 14.06 -8.46 2.64
C PHE A 51 12.72 -8.26 1.94
N ARG A 52 12.18 -7.05 2.03
CA ARG A 52 10.96 -6.58 1.35
C ARG A 52 9.75 -7.46 1.62
N THR A 53 9.72 -8.08 2.80
CA THR A 53 8.66 -9.00 3.19
C THR A 53 8.15 -8.57 4.57
N PRO A 54 7.03 -7.82 4.62
CA PRO A 54 6.42 -7.45 5.89
C PRO A 54 5.82 -8.67 6.58
N ASP A 55 5.92 -8.75 7.91
CA ASP A 55 5.32 -9.84 8.67
C ASP A 55 3.81 -9.70 8.80
N VAL A 56 3.30 -8.47 8.69
CA VAL A 56 1.87 -8.16 8.77
C VAL A 56 1.51 -7.18 7.67
N TYR A 57 0.46 -7.50 6.93
CA TYR A 57 -0.14 -6.58 5.94
C TYR A 57 -1.60 -6.92 5.74
N GLY A 58 -2.36 -5.98 5.18
CA GLY A 58 -3.77 -6.21 4.94
C GLY A 58 -4.44 -5.06 4.23
N TYR A 59 -5.71 -5.25 3.96
CA TYR A 59 -6.52 -4.24 3.30
C TYR A 59 -7.96 -4.21 3.85
N ILE A 60 -8.60 -3.10 3.66
CA ILE A 60 -10.03 -2.93 3.87
C ILE A 60 -10.61 -2.13 2.72
N THR A 61 -11.76 -2.54 2.22
CA THR A 61 -12.58 -1.75 1.31
C THR A 61 -14.00 -1.70 1.84
N ALA A 62 -14.64 -0.55 1.73
CA ALA A 62 -16.04 -0.39 2.08
C ALA A 62 -16.74 0.45 1.02
N THR A 63 -17.96 0.07 0.68
CA THR A 63 -18.82 0.86 -0.19
C THR A 63 -20.14 1.09 0.53
N TYR A 64 -20.49 2.37 0.67
CA TYR A 64 -21.73 2.80 1.28
C TYR A 64 -22.56 3.63 0.31
N LYS A 65 -23.82 3.25 0.12
CA LYS A 65 -24.78 3.93 -0.74
C LYS A 65 -25.94 4.46 0.11
N PRO A 66 -25.81 5.66 0.72
CA PRO A 66 -26.86 6.22 1.56
C PRO A 66 -28.17 6.42 0.79
N ILE A 67 -28.08 6.82 -0.46
CA ILE A 67 -29.19 6.93 -1.43
C ILE A 67 -28.78 6.27 -2.76
N ARG A 68 -29.74 6.04 -3.66
CA ARG A 68 -29.51 5.30 -4.91
C ARG A 68 -28.38 5.84 -5.76
N ASN A 69 -28.28 7.17 -5.84
CA ASN A 69 -27.36 7.84 -6.75
C ASN A 69 -26.03 8.24 -6.11
N LEU A 70 -25.88 8.13 -4.79
CA LEU A 70 -24.69 8.51 -4.06
C LEU A 70 -23.93 7.27 -3.59
N SER A 71 -22.65 7.20 -3.94
CA SER A 71 -21.72 6.15 -3.51
C SER A 71 -20.53 6.76 -2.79
N ILE A 72 -20.24 6.25 -1.62
CA ILE A 72 -19.05 6.56 -0.84
C ILE A 72 -18.21 5.29 -0.79
N ALA A 73 -17.03 5.34 -1.37
CA ALA A 73 -16.07 4.24 -1.34
C ALA A 73 -14.89 4.60 -0.44
N PHE A 74 -14.55 3.69 0.44
CA PHE A 74 -13.35 3.75 1.29
C PHE A 74 -12.43 2.61 0.91
N SER A 75 -11.13 2.89 0.87
CA SER A 75 -10.08 1.88 0.74
C SER A 75 -8.97 2.16 1.74
N GLY A 76 -8.38 1.11 2.29
CA GLY A 76 -7.24 1.21 3.18
C GLY A 76 -6.32 0.02 2.97
N THR A 77 -5.01 0.27 2.93
CA THR A 77 -3.98 -0.76 2.85
C THR A 77 -2.97 -0.52 3.95
N TYR A 78 -2.75 -1.53 4.77
CA TYR A 78 -1.73 -1.53 5.80
C TYR A 78 -0.54 -2.37 5.36
N THR A 79 0.65 -1.82 5.46
CA THR A 79 1.92 -2.53 5.24
C THR A 79 2.79 -2.37 6.47
N GLY A 80 3.06 -3.47 7.14
CA GLY A 80 3.93 -3.51 8.31
C GLY A 80 5.40 -3.25 7.95
N SER A 81 6.23 -3.02 8.95
CA SER A 81 7.67 -2.81 8.76
C SER A 81 8.34 -4.04 8.17
N MET A 82 9.33 -3.82 7.32
CA MET A 82 10.14 -4.86 6.68
C MET A 82 11.60 -4.43 6.64
N LEU A 83 12.51 -5.39 6.40
CA LEU A 83 13.91 -5.09 6.13
C LEU A 83 14.08 -4.71 4.66
N VAL A 84 14.88 -3.68 4.43
CA VAL A 84 15.21 -3.16 3.11
C VAL A 84 16.71 -3.00 3.01
N GLN A 85 17.26 -3.36 1.87
CA GLN A 85 18.65 -3.07 1.52
C GLN A 85 18.72 -1.62 1.06
N HIS A 86 19.72 -0.89 1.54
CA HIS A 86 20.10 0.42 1.06
C HIS A 86 21.56 0.35 0.66
N MET A 87 21.80 0.35 -0.64
CA MET A 87 23.14 0.17 -1.19
C MET A 87 23.93 1.47 -1.09
N GLU A 88 25.24 1.32 -0.99
CA GLU A 88 26.20 2.43 -1.08
C GLU A 88 25.94 3.29 -2.31
N GLY A 89 25.93 4.60 -2.10
CA GLY A 89 25.68 5.56 -3.17
C GLY A 89 25.53 6.99 -2.64
N SER A 90 24.74 7.80 -3.34
CA SER A 90 24.52 9.21 -2.94
C SER A 90 23.68 9.36 -1.67
N GLY A 91 22.88 8.36 -1.30
CA GLY A 91 22.05 8.39 -0.09
C GLY A 91 22.75 7.87 1.16
N THR A 92 23.76 7.00 1.00
CA THR A 92 24.54 6.46 2.10
C THR A 92 25.97 6.12 1.66
N PRO A 93 27.00 6.40 2.48
CA PRO A 93 28.39 6.12 2.13
C PRO A 93 28.76 4.63 2.25
N VAL A 94 27.90 3.79 2.80
CA VAL A 94 28.11 2.35 2.94
C VAL A 94 26.77 1.63 2.85
N ASP A 95 26.79 0.37 2.46
CA ASP A 95 25.59 -0.49 2.51
C ASP A 95 24.93 -0.49 3.89
N LYS A 96 23.63 -0.52 3.96
CA LYS A 96 22.88 -0.59 5.24
C LYS A 96 21.67 -1.52 5.14
N THR A 97 21.43 -2.25 6.20
CA THR A 97 20.14 -2.91 6.43
C THR A 97 19.22 -1.93 7.15
N VAL A 98 18.18 -1.48 6.47
CA VAL A 98 17.20 -0.52 7.01
C VAL A 98 15.92 -1.25 7.37
N LYS A 99 15.31 -0.89 8.50
CA LYS A 99 13.95 -1.31 8.84
C LYS A 99 13.00 -0.20 8.44
N SER A 100 12.13 -0.50 7.47
CA SER A 100 11.12 0.48 7.03
C SER A 100 10.14 0.83 8.16
N PRO A 101 9.56 2.02 8.16
CA PRO A 101 8.36 2.29 8.92
C PRO A 101 7.21 1.41 8.44
N GLN A 102 6.10 1.45 9.17
CA GLN A 102 4.82 0.90 8.72
C GLN A 102 4.04 1.97 7.98
N PHE A 103 3.22 1.55 7.00
CA PHE A 103 2.40 2.46 6.20
C PHE A 103 0.93 2.09 6.31
N PHE A 104 0.11 3.12 6.34
CA PHE A 104 -1.33 2.98 6.17
C PHE A 104 -1.79 3.96 5.10
N ASP A 105 -1.97 3.45 3.90
CA ASP A 105 -2.51 4.20 2.76
C ASP A 105 -4.03 4.03 2.74
N ALA A 106 -4.75 5.12 2.93
CA ALA A 106 -6.20 5.13 2.91
C ALA A 106 -6.75 6.20 1.97
N GLY A 107 -7.87 5.89 1.36
CA GLY A 107 -8.56 6.81 0.45
C GLY A 107 -10.07 6.79 0.63
N ILE A 108 -10.70 7.91 0.28
CA ILE A 108 -12.14 8.07 0.22
C ILE A 108 -12.50 8.65 -1.13
N LYS A 109 -13.52 8.07 -1.77
CA LYS A 109 -14.09 8.56 -3.03
C LYS A 109 -15.60 8.74 -2.88
N LEU A 110 -16.08 9.90 -3.28
CA LEU A 110 -17.49 10.24 -3.37
C LEU A 110 -17.87 10.29 -4.85
N SER A 111 -18.92 9.56 -5.25
CA SER A 111 -19.45 9.53 -6.60
C SER A 111 -20.95 9.79 -6.59
N TYR A 112 -21.43 10.56 -7.55
CA TYR A 112 -22.86 10.83 -7.68
C TYR A 112 -23.32 10.58 -9.10
N GLU A 113 -24.32 9.67 -9.28
CA GLU A 113 -24.89 9.33 -10.58
C GLU A 113 -26.01 10.30 -10.96
N ILE A 114 -25.86 10.96 -12.11
CA ILE A 114 -26.86 11.87 -12.68
C ILE A 114 -27.40 11.25 -13.97
N LYS A 115 -28.68 10.93 -14.01
CA LYS A 115 -29.35 10.50 -15.23
C LYS A 115 -29.68 11.74 -16.07
N VAL A 116 -29.09 11.82 -17.25
CA VAL A 116 -29.29 12.95 -18.17
C VAL A 116 -30.39 12.62 -19.18
N PHE A 117 -30.37 11.39 -19.71
CA PHE A 117 -31.37 10.84 -20.61
C PHE A 117 -31.64 9.37 -20.27
N ASN A 118 -32.62 8.77 -20.93
CA ASN A 118 -32.97 7.36 -20.66
C ASN A 118 -31.79 6.39 -20.88
N THR A 119 -30.81 6.76 -21.70
CA THR A 119 -29.65 5.96 -22.07
C THR A 119 -28.30 6.53 -21.59
N CYS A 120 -28.29 7.77 -21.08
CA CYS A 120 -27.04 8.42 -20.69
C CYS A 120 -27.02 8.76 -19.19
N CYS A 121 -25.95 8.33 -18.52
CA CYS A 121 -25.67 8.68 -17.14
C CYS A 121 -24.30 9.35 -17.03
N ILE A 122 -24.19 10.41 -16.24
CA ILE A 122 -22.93 11.08 -15.90
C ILE A 122 -22.64 10.81 -14.42
N GLU A 123 -21.45 10.35 -14.10
CA GLU A 123 -20.99 10.08 -12.74
C GLU A 123 -19.77 10.97 -12.41
N PRO A 124 -19.95 12.22 -11.96
CA PRO A 124 -18.88 12.97 -11.35
C PRO A 124 -18.44 12.32 -10.05
N SER A 125 -17.14 12.40 -9.76
CA SER A 125 -16.57 11.92 -8.51
C SER A 125 -15.40 12.77 -8.05
N ILE A 126 -15.27 12.88 -6.75
CA ILE A 126 -14.12 13.48 -6.07
C ILE A 126 -13.56 12.48 -5.06
N GLY A 127 -12.27 12.55 -4.82
CA GLY A 127 -11.62 11.63 -3.87
C GLY A 127 -10.37 12.22 -3.26
N ILE A 128 -9.97 11.63 -2.16
CA ILE A 128 -8.69 11.86 -1.49
C ILE A 128 -7.99 10.51 -1.43
N THR A 129 -6.76 10.44 -1.92
CA THR A 129 -5.87 9.30 -1.75
C THR A 129 -4.81 9.64 -0.72
N ASN A 130 -4.27 8.64 -0.08
CA ASN A 130 -3.31 8.74 1.01
C ASN A 130 -3.75 9.77 2.08
N LEU A 131 -4.93 9.54 2.65
CA LEU A 131 -5.61 10.44 3.59
C LEU A 131 -4.73 10.84 4.79
N PHE A 132 -3.88 9.93 5.26
CA PHE A 132 -2.98 10.13 6.39
C PHE A 132 -1.61 10.66 6.02
N ASN A 133 -1.37 10.91 4.72
CA ASN A 133 -0.08 11.36 4.19
C ASN A 133 1.08 10.42 4.59
N SER A 134 0.81 9.11 4.57
CA SER A 134 1.75 8.06 4.95
C SER A 134 2.49 7.57 3.72
N TYR A 135 3.65 8.11 3.45
CA TYR A 135 4.47 7.80 2.26
C TYR A 135 5.95 7.77 2.61
N GLN A 136 6.76 7.19 1.74
CA GLN A 136 8.20 7.26 1.84
C GLN A 136 8.66 8.65 1.39
N ASP A 137 9.49 9.32 2.18
CA ASP A 137 10.01 10.66 1.94
C ASP A 137 11.55 10.73 1.92
N ASP A 138 12.21 9.59 2.14
CA ASP A 138 13.67 9.45 2.20
C ASP A 138 14.26 8.79 0.94
N PHE A 139 13.68 9.05 -0.22
CA PHE A 139 14.22 8.54 -1.49
C PHE A 139 15.63 9.07 -1.77
N ASP A 140 16.49 8.19 -2.22
CA ASP A 140 17.78 8.62 -2.74
C ASP A 140 17.64 9.52 -3.96
N SER A 141 18.54 10.48 -4.05
CA SER A 141 18.62 11.42 -5.17
C SER A 141 20.04 11.48 -5.73
N GLY A 142 20.17 12.03 -6.93
CA GLY A 142 21.46 12.19 -7.59
C GLY A 142 21.84 11.05 -8.53
N TYR A 143 23.07 11.15 -9.07
CA TYR A 143 23.56 10.23 -10.12
C TYR A 143 23.80 8.81 -9.62
N LEU A 144 24.35 8.68 -8.41
CA LEU A 144 24.65 7.39 -7.76
C LEU A 144 23.56 6.97 -6.76
N ARG A 145 22.30 7.35 -7.00
CA ARG A 145 21.20 6.94 -6.13
C ARG A 145 20.96 5.43 -6.17
N ASP A 146 20.64 4.83 -5.05
CA ASP A 146 20.08 3.48 -5.02
C ASP A 146 18.62 3.52 -5.52
N SER A 147 18.42 3.21 -6.80
CA SER A 147 17.08 3.13 -7.41
C SER A 147 16.23 1.98 -6.82
N GLY A 148 16.85 1.05 -6.15
CA GLY A 148 16.21 -0.04 -5.44
C GLY A 148 15.68 0.35 -4.07
N TYR A 149 16.10 1.48 -3.49
CA TYR A 149 15.67 1.90 -2.15
C TYR A 149 14.25 2.51 -2.18
N ILE A 150 13.29 1.67 -2.55
CA ILE A 150 11.85 2.00 -2.57
C ILE A 150 11.13 0.94 -1.73
N TYR A 151 10.42 1.36 -0.68
CA TYR A 151 9.79 0.45 0.28
C TYR A 151 8.40 0.87 0.76
N GLY A 152 7.94 2.07 0.39
CA GLY A 152 6.66 2.63 0.79
C GLY A 152 5.88 3.26 -0.37
N PRO A 153 4.67 3.76 -0.10
CA PRO A 153 3.94 4.57 -1.05
C PRO A 153 4.78 5.76 -1.50
N SER A 154 4.83 6.04 -2.79
CA SER A 154 5.64 7.13 -3.35
C SER A 154 4.85 8.44 -3.53
N THR A 155 3.54 8.41 -3.32
CA THR A 155 2.65 9.54 -3.57
C THR A 155 2.11 10.10 -2.26
N PRO A 156 2.32 11.38 -1.97
CA PRO A 156 1.71 12.04 -0.83
C PRO A 156 0.19 12.13 -0.99
N ARG A 157 -0.48 12.66 0.02
CA ARG A 157 -1.92 12.91 -0.03
C ARG A 157 -2.28 13.72 -1.28
N SER A 158 -3.23 13.21 -2.04
CA SER A 158 -3.63 13.79 -3.31
C SER A 158 -5.15 13.90 -3.43
N LEU A 159 -5.61 14.98 -4.04
CA LEU A 159 -7.01 15.17 -4.42
C LEU A 159 -7.21 14.70 -5.85
N THR A 160 -8.30 14.00 -6.09
CA THR A 160 -8.67 13.52 -7.42
C THR A 160 -10.08 13.96 -7.76
N ALA A 161 -10.31 14.32 -9.03
CA ALA A 161 -11.63 14.54 -9.57
C ALA A 161 -11.75 13.81 -10.89
N SER A 162 -12.90 13.20 -11.16
CA SER A 162 -13.15 12.52 -12.41
C SER A 162 -14.63 12.59 -12.81
N VAL A 163 -14.89 12.44 -14.10
CA VAL A 163 -16.24 12.31 -14.65
C VAL A 163 -16.27 11.07 -15.52
N LYS A 164 -17.22 10.19 -15.27
CA LYS A 164 -17.47 9.00 -16.07
C LYS A 164 -18.80 9.16 -16.79
N VAL A 165 -18.84 8.84 -18.07
CA VAL A 165 -20.05 8.88 -18.90
C VAL A 165 -20.40 7.47 -19.32
N HIS A 166 -21.62 7.06 -19.07
CA HIS A 166 -22.21 5.81 -19.52
C HIS A 166 -23.24 6.12 -20.61
N LEU A 167 -23.12 5.46 -21.77
CA LEU A 167 -23.98 5.59 -22.92
C LEU A 167 -24.82 4.33 -23.10
#